data_6b8273989119d198a126aa639035176e
#
_entry.id   6b8273989119d198a126aa639035176e
#
_cell.length_a   1.000
_cell.length_b   1.000
_cell.length_c   1.000
_cell.angle_alpha   90.00
_cell.angle_beta   90.00
_cell.angle_gamma   90.00
#
_symmetry.space_group_name_H-M   'P 1'
#
loop_
_entity.id
_entity.type
_entity.pdbx_description
1 polymer ?
#
loop_
_entity_poly.entity_id
_entity_poly.type
_entity_poly.pdbx_seq_one_letter_code
_entity_poly.pdbx_strand_id
1 'polypeptide(L)'
;MKVPLRRIGNSLGVLLPKATLDAWGLEEGDVLELTERGLRPPRTGGFLHQELDDLRRSISLAIVRRFTPREIRAQILANLHRWKRQGVWGAAYKEWRDIAEAQDDGELFAAMLGHDENAVRLRQSAPFVGLLPKEEVRRLNEEAAG
;
A
#
# COMPACT_ATOMS: atom_id res chain seq x y z
N MET A 1 1.17 -13.27 -21.44
CA MET A 1 1.28 -14.75 -21.48
C MET A 1 -0.06 -15.34 -21.86
N LYS A 2 -0.06 -16.34 -22.71
CA LYS A 2 -1.28 -17.05 -23.11
C LYS A 2 -1.30 -18.41 -22.47
N VAL A 3 -2.43 -18.81 -21.90
CA VAL A 3 -2.61 -20.10 -21.24
C VAL A 3 -3.79 -20.82 -21.90
N PRO A 4 -3.59 -22.03 -22.41
CA PRO A 4 -4.66 -22.74 -23.10
C PRO A 4 -5.70 -23.29 -22.13
N LEU A 5 -6.95 -23.36 -22.58
CA LEU A 5 -7.99 -24.09 -21.88
C LEU A 5 -7.82 -25.59 -22.08
N ARG A 6 -7.95 -26.35 -21.02
CA ARG A 6 -7.83 -27.80 -21.02
C ARG A 6 -9.06 -28.44 -20.39
N ARG A 7 -9.43 -29.64 -20.87
CA ARG A 7 -10.50 -30.39 -20.26
C ARG A 7 -10.02 -31.02 -18.94
N ILE A 8 -10.75 -30.74 -17.87
CA ILE A 8 -10.51 -31.31 -16.55
C ILE A 8 -11.85 -31.90 -16.08
N GLY A 9 -11.99 -33.22 -16.19
CA GLY A 9 -13.28 -33.89 -15.95
C GLY A 9 -14.33 -33.38 -16.93
N ASN A 10 -15.46 -32.89 -16.42
CA ASN A 10 -16.58 -32.34 -17.22
C ASN A 10 -16.47 -30.82 -17.42
N SER A 11 -15.37 -30.22 -16.96
CA SER A 11 -15.14 -28.76 -17.02
C SER A 11 -13.94 -28.42 -17.88
N LEU A 12 -13.86 -27.17 -18.28
CA LEU A 12 -12.64 -26.63 -18.89
C LEU A 12 -11.89 -25.84 -17.82
N GLY A 13 -10.58 -25.97 -17.79
CA GLY A 13 -9.74 -25.29 -16.84
C GLY A 13 -8.42 -24.82 -17.43
N VAL A 14 -7.64 -24.11 -16.66
CA VAL A 14 -6.30 -23.65 -17.03
C VAL A 14 -5.30 -24.11 -15.98
N LEU A 15 -4.08 -24.43 -16.45
CA LEU A 15 -2.94 -24.69 -15.57
C LEU A 15 -2.10 -23.41 -15.49
N LEU A 16 -1.92 -22.89 -14.30
CA LEU A 16 -1.12 -21.69 -14.09
C LEU A 16 0.36 -22.06 -14.01
N PRO A 17 1.24 -21.35 -14.72
CA PRO A 17 2.68 -21.60 -14.61
C PRO A 17 3.18 -21.36 -13.19
N LYS A 18 4.21 -22.11 -12.79
CA LYS A 18 4.81 -21.99 -11.46
C LYS A 18 5.29 -20.56 -11.19
N ALA A 19 5.86 -19.89 -12.19
CA ALA A 19 6.30 -18.51 -12.05
C ALA A 19 5.15 -17.55 -11.67
N THR A 20 3.96 -17.77 -12.22
CA THR A 20 2.77 -16.98 -11.87
C THR A 20 2.31 -17.29 -10.45
N LEU A 21 2.30 -18.56 -10.06
CA LEU A 21 1.93 -18.96 -8.70
C LEU A 21 2.90 -18.38 -7.66
N ASP A 22 4.19 -18.41 -7.94
CA ASP A 22 5.21 -17.85 -7.06
C ASP A 22 5.08 -16.31 -6.96
N ALA A 23 4.83 -15.65 -8.09
CA ALA A 23 4.62 -14.19 -8.11
C ALA A 23 3.37 -13.78 -7.33
N TRP A 24 2.33 -14.59 -7.32
CA TRP A 24 1.09 -14.34 -6.58
C TRP A 24 1.11 -14.91 -5.15
N GLY A 25 2.15 -15.64 -4.78
CA GLY A 25 2.25 -16.25 -3.45
C GLY A 25 1.20 -17.33 -3.20
N LEU A 26 0.81 -18.07 -4.25
CA LEU A 26 -0.24 -19.08 -4.18
C LEU A 26 0.34 -20.49 -4.03
N GLU A 27 -0.36 -21.31 -3.25
CA GLU A 27 -0.07 -22.72 -3.01
C GLU A 27 -1.29 -23.57 -3.30
N GLU A 28 -1.09 -24.88 -3.34
CA GLU A 28 -2.20 -25.82 -3.49
C GLU A 28 -3.24 -25.62 -2.38
N GLY A 29 -4.50 -25.58 -2.77
CA GLY A 29 -5.61 -25.34 -1.85
C GLY A 29 -6.06 -23.89 -1.77
N ASP A 30 -5.25 -22.95 -2.28
CA ASP A 30 -5.64 -21.54 -2.33
C ASP A 30 -6.76 -21.33 -3.35
N VAL A 31 -7.52 -20.25 -3.17
CA VAL A 31 -8.67 -19.90 -4.00
C VAL A 31 -8.33 -18.69 -4.85
N LEU A 32 -8.73 -18.72 -6.10
CA LEU A 32 -8.62 -17.59 -7.03
C LEU A 32 -9.98 -16.93 -7.23
N GLU A 33 -9.98 -15.63 -7.43
CA GLU A 33 -11.18 -14.90 -7.85
C GLU A 33 -11.27 -14.85 -9.37
N LEU A 34 -12.41 -15.22 -9.90
CA LEU A 34 -12.75 -15.03 -11.31
C LEU A 34 -13.58 -13.76 -11.43
N THR A 35 -13.10 -12.79 -12.19
CA THR A 35 -13.78 -11.53 -12.45
C THR A 35 -13.99 -11.33 -13.94
N GLU A 36 -14.74 -10.31 -14.31
CA GLU A 36 -14.90 -9.92 -15.73
C GLU A 36 -13.56 -9.56 -16.39
N ARG A 37 -12.56 -9.20 -15.59
CA ARG A 37 -11.21 -8.88 -16.06
C ARG A 37 -10.25 -10.06 -16.07
N GLY A 38 -10.69 -11.23 -15.60
CA GLY A 38 -9.91 -12.46 -15.57
C GLY A 38 -9.70 -13.03 -14.18
N LEU A 39 -8.75 -13.94 -14.07
CA LEU A 39 -8.34 -14.56 -12.80
C LEU A 39 -7.37 -13.66 -12.06
N ARG A 40 -7.53 -13.60 -10.74
CA ARG A 40 -6.60 -12.88 -9.87
C ARG A 40 -6.50 -13.55 -8.51
N PRO A 41 -5.43 -13.25 -7.73
CA PRO A 41 -5.33 -13.72 -6.35
C PRO A 41 -6.52 -13.26 -5.52
N PRO A 42 -6.97 -14.05 -4.54
CA PRO A 42 -8.07 -13.66 -3.67
C PRO A 42 -7.66 -12.45 -2.81
N ARG A 43 -8.63 -11.58 -2.55
CA ARG A 43 -8.44 -10.43 -1.67
C ARG A 43 -8.81 -10.74 -0.23
N THR A 44 -8.55 -11.93 0.22
CA THR A 44 -8.80 -12.30 1.62
C THR A 44 -7.81 -11.59 2.53
N GLY A 45 -8.32 -10.63 3.31
CA GLY A 45 -7.49 -9.93 4.28
C GLY A 45 -6.61 -8.82 3.73
N GLY A 46 -6.76 -8.43 2.45
CA GLY A 46 -6.05 -7.28 1.92
C GLY A 46 -5.34 -7.49 0.60
N PHE A 47 -4.58 -6.49 0.23
CA PHE A 47 -3.81 -6.46 -1.01
C PHE A 47 -2.52 -7.26 -0.87
N LEU A 48 -1.95 -7.71 -1.99
CA LEU A 48 -0.56 -8.14 -2.03
C LEU A 48 0.35 -7.01 -1.54
N HIS A 49 1.49 -7.36 -0.97
CA HIS A 49 2.42 -6.40 -0.37
C HIS A 49 2.74 -5.21 -1.28
N GLN A 50 2.99 -5.49 -2.56
CA GLN A 50 3.32 -4.46 -3.53
C GLN A 50 2.11 -3.58 -3.87
N GLU A 51 0.92 -4.17 -4.02
CA GLU A 51 -0.32 -3.42 -4.27
C GLU A 51 -0.65 -2.50 -3.10
N LEU A 52 -0.42 -2.97 -1.89
CA LEU A 52 -0.64 -2.17 -0.69
C LEU A 52 0.34 -1.00 -0.60
N ASP A 53 1.60 -1.20 -0.98
CA ASP A 53 2.56 -0.10 -1.03
C ASP A 53 2.24 0.88 -2.14
N ASP A 54 1.81 0.41 -3.30
CA ASP A 54 1.35 1.27 -4.40
C ASP A 54 0.18 2.15 -3.95
N LEU A 55 -0.76 1.59 -3.19
CA LEU A 55 -1.86 2.36 -2.61
C LEU A 55 -1.34 3.42 -1.62
N ARG A 56 -0.46 3.05 -0.72
CA ARG A 56 0.14 3.98 0.24
C ARG A 56 0.89 5.11 -0.47
N ARG A 57 1.61 4.79 -1.52
CA ARG A 57 2.32 5.77 -2.33
C ARG A 57 1.36 6.70 -3.08
N SER A 58 0.25 6.17 -3.60
CA SER A 58 -0.81 6.96 -4.25
C SER A 58 -1.44 7.95 -3.27
N ILE A 59 -1.69 7.53 -2.04
CA ILE A 59 -2.18 8.40 -0.97
C ILE A 59 -1.16 9.50 -0.67
N SER A 60 0.10 9.13 -0.54
CA SER A 60 1.19 10.08 -0.31
C SER A 60 1.29 11.12 -1.44
N LEU A 61 1.17 10.67 -2.68
CA LEU A 61 1.21 11.55 -3.85
C LEU A 61 0.04 12.54 -3.84
N ALA A 62 -1.16 12.09 -3.51
CA ALA A 62 -2.33 12.96 -3.38
C ALA A 62 -2.13 14.02 -2.30
N ILE A 63 -1.51 13.65 -1.19
CA ILE A 63 -1.19 14.58 -0.10
C ILE A 63 -0.16 15.62 -0.55
N VAL A 64 0.92 15.18 -1.20
CA VAL A 64 1.98 16.08 -1.67
C VAL A 64 1.45 17.10 -2.70
N ARG A 65 0.46 16.70 -3.50
CA ARG A 65 -0.15 17.60 -4.50
C ARG A 65 -1.05 18.65 -3.89
N ARG A 66 -1.61 18.43 -2.71
CA ARG A 66 -2.64 19.28 -2.10
C ARG A 66 -2.15 20.08 -0.90
N PHE A 67 -1.10 19.62 -0.24
CA PHE A 67 -0.61 20.22 1.00
C PHE A 67 0.85 20.59 0.88
N THR A 68 1.23 21.67 1.57
CA THR A 68 2.63 22.09 1.63
C THR A 68 3.42 21.15 2.55
N PRO A 69 4.75 21.05 2.37
CA PRO A 69 5.59 20.28 3.30
C PRO A 69 5.42 20.70 4.76
N ARG A 70 5.22 21.98 5.00
CA ARG A 70 4.97 22.51 6.35
C ARG A 70 3.68 21.95 6.96
N GLU A 71 2.60 21.91 6.19
CA GLU A 71 1.33 21.34 6.63
C GLU A 71 1.45 19.83 6.89
N ILE A 72 2.17 19.13 6.02
CA ILE A 72 2.41 17.69 6.16
C ILE A 72 3.21 17.41 7.44
N ARG A 73 4.29 18.12 7.69
CA ARG A 73 5.09 17.96 8.90
C ARG A 73 4.28 18.24 10.16
N ALA A 74 3.48 19.28 10.14
CA ALA A 74 2.64 19.63 11.28
C ALA A 74 1.66 18.50 11.62
N GLN A 75 1.05 17.89 10.60
CA GLN A 75 0.13 16.77 10.80
C GLN A 75 0.87 15.53 11.31
N ILE A 76 2.05 15.24 10.76
CA ILE A 76 2.89 14.13 11.22
C ILE A 76 3.19 14.28 12.72
N LEU A 77 3.67 15.43 13.12
CA LEU A 77 4.05 15.68 14.52
C LEU A 77 2.84 15.62 15.44
N ALA A 78 1.70 16.16 15.02
CA ALA A 78 0.46 16.10 15.81
C ALA A 78 -0.01 14.65 16.01
N ASN A 79 -0.02 13.86 14.96
CA ASN A 79 -0.41 12.45 15.03
C ASN A 79 0.55 11.64 15.92
N LEU A 80 1.86 11.82 15.72
CA LEU A 80 2.86 11.10 16.51
C LEU A 80 2.80 11.46 17.98
N HIS A 81 2.60 12.72 18.30
CA HIS A 81 2.44 13.17 19.69
C HIS A 81 1.23 12.51 20.35
N ARG A 82 0.08 12.51 19.67
CA ARG A 82 -1.14 11.89 20.16
C ARG A 82 -0.98 10.39 20.37
N TRP A 83 -0.39 9.68 19.41
CA TRP A 83 -0.21 8.24 19.47
C TRP A 83 0.76 7.84 20.59
N LYS A 84 1.83 8.60 20.77
CA LYS A 84 2.78 8.36 21.85
C LYS A 84 2.11 8.47 23.21
N ARG A 85 1.24 9.46 23.37
CA ARG A 85 0.45 9.61 24.60
C ARG A 85 -0.50 8.45 24.85
N GLN A 86 -0.96 7.80 23.78
CA GLN A 86 -1.84 6.63 23.84
C GLN A 86 -1.07 5.32 23.98
N GLY A 87 0.24 5.35 24.10
CA GLY A 87 1.09 4.17 24.22
C GLY A 87 1.45 3.52 22.89
N VAL A 88 1.11 4.14 21.76
CA VAL A 88 1.46 3.65 20.42
C VAL A 88 2.77 4.29 19.99
N TRP A 89 3.83 3.51 20.03
CA TRP A 89 5.15 4.00 19.65
C TRP A 89 6.03 2.88 19.09
N GLY A 90 7.04 3.24 18.31
CA GLY A 90 7.98 2.30 17.71
C GLY A 90 9.07 3.01 16.93
N ALA A 91 10.04 2.24 16.45
CA ALA A 91 11.20 2.77 15.74
C ALA A 91 10.83 3.57 14.48
N ALA A 92 9.85 3.09 13.70
CA ALA A 92 9.40 3.78 12.50
C ALA A 92 8.78 5.15 12.83
N TYR A 93 8.02 5.26 13.91
CA TYR A 93 7.44 6.52 14.35
C TYR A 93 8.51 7.52 14.79
N LYS A 94 9.57 7.04 15.44
CA LYS A 94 10.70 7.88 15.79
C LYS A 94 11.40 8.42 14.55
N GLU A 95 11.60 7.57 13.54
CA GLU A 95 12.21 7.98 12.27
C GLU A 95 11.36 9.02 11.55
N TRP A 96 10.02 8.87 11.52
CA TRP A 96 9.13 9.87 10.95
C TRP A 96 9.20 11.19 11.71
N ARG A 97 9.30 11.15 13.03
CA ARG A 97 9.49 12.36 13.84
C ARG A 97 10.77 13.07 13.47
N ASP A 98 11.89 12.34 13.35
CA ASP A 98 13.18 12.90 12.97
C ASP A 98 13.10 13.55 11.57
N ILE A 99 12.44 12.91 10.62
CA ILE A 99 12.22 13.45 9.28
C ILE A 99 11.41 14.75 9.34
N ALA A 100 10.33 14.78 10.11
CA ALA A 100 9.49 15.96 10.24
C ALA A 100 10.21 17.12 10.94
N GLU A 101 11.03 16.83 11.95
CA GLU A 101 11.78 17.83 12.70
C GLU A 101 12.99 18.39 11.93
N ALA A 102 13.58 17.60 11.01
CA ALA A 102 14.72 18.01 10.21
C ALA A 102 14.40 19.13 9.21
N GLN A 103 13.14 19.30 8.84
CA GLN A 103 12.67 20.32 7.90
C GLN A 103 13.33 20.26 6.51
N ASP A 104 13.78 19.08 6.11
CA ASP A 104 14.32 18.80 4.78
C ASP A 104 13.23 18.24 3.89
N ASP A 105 12.78 19.01 2.90
CA ASP A 105 11.70 18.62 1.99
C ASP A 105 12.08 17.41 1.15
N GLY A 106 13.35 17.32 0.72
CA GLY A 106 13.84 16.17 -0.05
C GLY A 106 13.76 14.87 0.74
N GLU A 107 14.13 14.91 2.01
CA GLU A 107 14.05 13.75 2.90
C GLU A 107 12.60 13.33 3.15
N LEU A 108 11.71 14.31 3.36
CA LEU A 108 10.29 14.06 3.54
C LEU A 108 9.69 13.40 2.30
N PHE A 109 9.93 13.94 1.11
CA PHE A 109 9.41 13.40 -0.14
C PHE A 109 10.02 12.04 -0.49
N ALA A 110 11.29 11.83 -0.17
CA ALA A 110 11.92 10.52 -0.35
C ALA A 110 11.22 9.43 0.47
N ALA A 111 10.85 9.73 1.70
CA ALA A 111 10.11 8.80 2.56
C ALA A 111 8.68 8.58 2.07
N MET A 112 8.02 9.63 1.60
CA MET A 112 6.62 9.57 1.15
C MET A 112 6.46 8.92 -0.22
N LEU A 113 7.39 9.10 -1.14
CA LEU A 113 7.25 8.75 -2.56
C LEU A 113 8.31 7.78 -3.08
N GLY A 114 9.39 7.52 -2.34
CA GLY A 114 10.50 6.69 -2.79
C GLY A 114 10.11 5.22 -3.00
N HIS A 115 10.90 4.52 -3.81
CA HIS A 115 10.72 3.10 -4.11
C HIS A 115 11.72 2.19 -3.39
N ASP A 116 12.70 2.76 -2.67
CA ASP A 116 13.69 1.99 -1.92
C ASP A 116 13.05 1.29 -0.72
N GLU A 117 13.71 0.25 -0.23
CA GLU A 117 13.21 -0.55 0.90
C GLU A 117 12.90 0.28 2.14
N ASN A 118 13.72 1.28 2.41
CA ASN A 118 13.53 2.15 3.57
C ASN A 118 12.24 2.98 3.46
N ALA A 119 11.97 3.56 2.29
CA ALA A 119 10.75 4.32 2.05
C ALA A 119 9.51 3.42 2.13
N VAL A 120 9.56 2.23 1.53
CA VAL A 120 8.47 1.24 1.60
C VAL A 120 8.18 0.88 3.06
N ARG A 121 9.21 0.61 3.84
CA ARG A 121 9.09 0.28 5.26
C ARG A 121 8.46 1.42 6.06
N LEU A 122 8.92 2.65 5.85
CA LEU A 122 8.40 3.83 6.54
C LEU A 122 6.93 4.06 6.24
N ARG A 123 6.51 3.88 4.97
CA ARG A 123 5.10 4.06 4.60
C ARG A 123 4.16 3.04 5.22
N GLN A 124 4.64 1.90 5.69
CA GLN A 124 3.82 0.95 6.44
C GLN A 124 3.31 1.55 7.76
N SER A 125 4.00 2.54 8.27
CA SER A 125 3.63 3.24 9.50
C SER A 125 3.42 4.73 9.25
N ALA A 126 2.78 5.08 8.14
CA ALA A 126 2.63 6.46 7.69
C ALA A 126 1.83 7.31 8.69
N PRO A 127 2.41 8.37 9.24
CA PRO A 127 1.78 9.17 10.29
C PRO A 127 1.10 10.45 9.79
N PHE A 128 0.72 10.50 8.51
CA PHE A 128 0.09 11.69 7.93
C PHE A 128 -1.40 11.48 7.62
N VAL A 129 -2.06 10.60 8.38
CA VAL A 129 -3.51 10.41 8.30
C VAL A 129 -4.25 11.67 8.77
N GLY A 130 -5.42 11.91 8.20
CA GLY A 130 -6.27 13.04 8.55
C GLY A 130 -6.14 14.26 7.63
N LEU A 131 -5.17 14.27 6.70
CA LEU A 131 -5.02 15.34 5.73
C LEU A 131 -6.03 15.22 4.58
N LEU A 132 -6.17 14.03 4.01
CA LEU A 132 -7.13 13.79 2.94
C LEU A 132 -8.53 13.54 3.50
N PRO A 133 -9.59 14.03 2.82
CA PRO A 133 -10.97 13.66 3.16
C PRO A 133 -11.17 12.14 3.06
N LYS A 134 -12.04 11.61 3.91
CA LYS A 134 -12.34 10.17 3.94
C LYS A 134 -12.85 9.66 2.60
N GLU A 135 -13.64 10.45 1.89
CA GLU A 135 -14.18 10.12 0.57
C GLU A 135 -13.07 9.92 -0.45
N GLU A 136 -12.04 10.74 -0.40
CA GLU A 136 -10.91 10.62 -1.32
C GLU A 136 -10.04 9.41 -1.01
N VAL A 137 -9.78 9.15 0.27
CA VAL A 137 -9.06 7.93 0.68
C VAL A 137 -9.82 6.69 0.21
N ARG A 138 -11.14 6.68 0.38
CA ARG A 138 -11.98 5.58 -0.09
C ARG A 138 -11.93 5.42 -1.60
N ARG A 139 -11.99 6.52 -2.34
CA ARG A 139 -11.86 6.50 -3.81
C ARG A 139 -10.54 5.89 -4.26
N LEU A 140 -9.43 6.28 -3.64
CA LEU A 140 -8.11 5.71 -3.94
C LEU A 140 -8.05 4.22 -3.63
N ASN A 141 -8.66 3.79 -2.52
CA ASN A 141 -8.77 2.37 -2.17
C ASN A 141 -9.58 1.60 -3.22
N GLU A 142 -10.68 2.15 -3.68
CA GLU A 142 -11.54 1.52 -4.69
C GLU A 142 -10.82 1.43 -6.04
N GLU A 143 -10.11 2.46 -6.46
CA GLU A 143 -9.30 2.45 -7.67
C GLU A 143 -8.19 1.39 -7.61
N ALA A 144 -7.51 1.26 -6.49
CA ALA A 144 -6.50 0.24 -6.29
C ALA A 144 -7.09 -1.16 -6.25
N ALA A 145 -8.30 -1.28 -5.73
CA ALA A 145 -9.05 -2.53 -5.67
C ALA A 145 -9.61 -2.95 -7.03
N GLY A 146 -9.73 -1.98 -7.92
CA GLY A 146 -10.14 -2.02 -9.31
C GLY A 146 -10.62 -3.10 -9.89
#